data_9f4fd20df533ae99e5cae6b34a8a5a1d
#
_entry.id   9f4fd20df533ae99e5cae6b34a8a5a1d
#
_cell.length_a   1.000
_cell.length_b   1.000
_cell.length_c   1.000
_cell.angle_alpha   90.00
_cell.angle_beta   90.00
_cell.angle_gamma   90.00
#
_symmetry.space_group_name_H-M   'P 1'
#
loop_
_entity.id
_entity.type
_entity.pdbx_description
1 polymer ?
#
loop_
_entity_poly.entity_id
_entity_poly.type
_entity_poly.pdbx_seq_one_letter_code
_entity_poly.pdbx_strand_id
1 'polypeptide(L)'
;MTAFGPLQGTVVGQGDKLLIVLMHGFGAPGDDLVPLAGALNLPEARFVFLEAPEPMPPPYPGRMWWMIDVGRFENAMRTGALDALEKAEPEGLSASSRAVAAALRAVRERFPAGKMVVGGFSQGSMVALDVAASTDVEMEALVLLSSTLMARSRWFPALQKRENFPCFQSHGTEDPVLPFVQAQRLRAELESAGVSVDWHSFTGGHGIPPETLASLQNFLSRL
;
A
#
# COMPACT_ATOMS: atom_id res chain seq x y z
N MET A 1 -20.44 0.04 5.84
CA MET A 1 -19.06 0.17 6.34
C MET A 1 -18.96 -0.29 7.78
N THR A 2 -17.81 -0.84 8.18
CA THR A 2 -17.54 -1.38 9.52
C THR A 2 -16.42 -0.55 10.17
N ALA A 3 -16.58 -0.20 11.46
CA ALA A 3 -15.54 0.50 12.21
C ALA A 3 -14.42 -0.48 12.66
N PHE A 4 -13.17 -0.04 12.49
CA PHE A 4 -11.96 -0.72 12.93
C PHE A 4 -11.07 0.31 13.65
N GLY A 5 -11.20 0.40 14.96
CA GLY A 5 -10.54 1.45 15.74
C GLY A 5 -10.88 2.86 15.21
N PRO A 6 -9.87 3.67 14.83
CA PRO A 6 -10.11 5.03 14.34
C PRO A 6 -10.58 5.12 12.87
N LEU A 7 -10.56 4.01 12.12
CA LEU A 7 -10.90 3.97 10.71
C LEU A 7 -12.17 3.18 10.43
N GLN A 8 -12.73 3.39 9.25
CA GLN A 8 -13.81 2.58 8.71
C GLN A 8 -13.30 1.76 7.54
N GLY A 9 -14.03 0.68 7.21
CA GLY A 9 -13.70 -0.13 6.05
C GLY A 9 -14.87 -0.98 5.57
N THR A 10 -14.72 -1.49 4.35
CA THR A 10 -15.63 -2.44 3.74
C THR A 10 -15.05 -3.85 3.85
N VAL A 11 -15.86 -4.83 4.27
CA VAL A 11 -15.45 -6.23 4.39
C VAL A 11 -16.07 -7.03 3.26
N VAL A 12 -15.28 -7.85 2.57
CA VAL A 12 -15.72 -8.74 1.50
C VAL A 12 -15.12 -10.14 1.72
N GLY A 13 -15.92 -11.17 1.46
CA GLY A 13 -15.51 -12.56 1.67
C GLY A 13 -15.70 -13.02 3.12
N GLN A 14 -15.63 -14.35 3.30
CA GLN A 14 -15.85 -14.99 4.60
C GLN A 14 -14.71 -15.98 4.95
N GLY A 15 -13.67 -16.04 4.12
CA GLY A 15 -12.50 -16.89 4.35
C GLY A 15 -11.82 -16.56 5.68
N ASP A 16 -11.09 -17.53 6.20
CA ASP A 16 -10.40 -17.45 7.50
C ASP A 16 -8.91 -17.85 7.43
N LYS A 17 -8.40 -18.22 6.24
CA LYS A 17 -6.98 -18.55 6.06
C LYS A 17 -6.13 -17.33 5.77
N LEU A 18 -6.65 -16.37 5.02
CA LEU A 18 -5.94 -15.18 4.59
C LEU A 18 -6.78 -13.94 4.84
N LEU A 19 -6.23 -12.98 5.56
CA LEU A 19 -6.84 -11.68 5.83
C LEU A 19 -6.07 -10.62 5.04
N ILE A 20 -6.68 -10.08 4.01
CA ILE A 20 -6.05 -9.12 3.10
C ILE A 20 -6.63 -7.73 3.39
N VAL A 21 -5.78 -6.81 3.88
CA VAL A 21 -6.18 -5.44 4.20
C VAL A 21 -5.55 -4.49 3.20
N LEU A 22 -6.39 -3.79 2.43
CA LEU A 22 -5.95 -2.90 1.36
C LEU A 22 -6.40 -1.45 1.60
N MET A 23 -5.56 -0.53 1.20
CA MET A 23 -5.73 0.91 1.32
C MET A 23 -5.73 1.57 -0.07
N HIS A 24 -6.71 2.44 -0.32
CA HIS A 24 -6.89 3.12 -1.61
C HIS A 24 -5.89 4.26 -1.83
N GLY A 25 -5.82 4.76 -3.08
CA GLY A 25 -4.96 5.88 -3.48
C GLY A 25 -5.50 7.24 -3.06
N PHE A 26 -4.66 8.28 -3.24
CA PHE A 26 -5.03 9.68 -3.00
C PHE A 26 -6.21 10.08 -3.87
N GLY A 27 -7.22 10.70 -3.27
CA GLY A 27 -8.41 11.21 -3.96
C GLY A 27 -9.45 10.16 -4.34
N ALA A 28 -9.19 8.88 -4.08
CA ALA A 28 -10.16 7.81 -4.33
C ALA A 28 -11.18 7.67 -3.18
N PRO A 29 -12.37 7.13 -3.44
CA PRO A 29 -13.31 6.74 -2.38
C PRO A 29 -12.81 5.50 -1.63
N GLY A 30 -13.32 5.26 -0.42
CA GLY A 30 -12.89 4.15 0.42
C GLY A 30 -13.20 2.75 -0.13
N ASP A 31 -14.11 2.64 -1.08
CA ASP A 31 -14.52 1.41 -1.76
C ASP A 31 -13.87 1.20 -3.14
N ASP A 32 -12.96 2.07 -3.55
CA ASP A 32 -12.29 2.03 -4.86
C ASP A 32 -11.67 0.66 -5.19
N LEU A 33 -11.02 0.03 -4.21
CA LEU A 33 -10.37 -1.26 -4.40
C LEU A 33 -11.27 -2.48 -4.14
N VAL A 34 -12.52 -2.30 -3.74
CA VAL A 34 -13.47 -3.41 -3.44
C VAL A 34 -13.62 -4.40 -4.60
N PRO A 35 -13.64 -3.97 -5.88
CA PRO A 35 -13.70 -4.91 -7.01
C PRO A 35 -12.55 -5.92 -7.07
N LEU A 36 -11.40 -5.63 -6.46
CA LEU A 36 -10.26 -6.55 -6.43
C LEU A 36 -10.59 -7.87 -5.72
N ALA A 37 -11.49 -7.86 -4.73
CA ALA A 37 -11.88 -9.08 -4.04
C ALA A 37 -12.50 -10.12 -4.99
N GLY A 38 -13.35 -9.66 -5.92
CA GLY A 38 -13.93 -10.53 -6.95
C GLY A 38 -12.91 -10.93 -8.02
N ALA A 39 -12.08 -9.98 -8.45
CA ALA A 39 -11.10 -10.21 -9.51
C ALA A 39 -9.97 -11.18 -9.09
N LEU A 40 -9.54 -11.14 -7.82
CA LEU A 40 -8.52 -12.05 -7.28
C LEU A 40 -9.06 -13.48 -7.02
N ASN A 41 -10.39 -13.65 -6.90
CA ASN A 41 -11.03 -14.95 -6.75
C ASN A 41 -10.33 -15.89 -5.74
N LEU A 42 -10.15 -15.42 -4.51
CA LEU A 42 -9.54 -16.16 -3.39
C LEU A 42 -10.63 -16.53 -2.37
N PRO A 43 -11.32 -17.67 -2.50
CA PRO A 43 -12.48 -18.02 -1.67
C PRO A 43 -12.10 -18.20 -0.18
N GLU A 44 -10.85 -18.56 0.10
CA GLU A 44 -10.34 -18.74 1.46
C GLU A 44 -9.86 -17.43 2.11
N ALA A 45 -9.94 -16.29 1.37
CA ALA A 45 -9.55 -14.99 1.86
C ALA A 45 -10.75 -14.17 2.36
N ARG A 46 -10.46 -13.28 3.29
CA ARG A 46 -11.31 -12.17 3.70
C ARG A 46 -10.57 -10.88 3.39
N PHE A 47 -11.26 -9.97 2.71
CA PHE A 47 -10.73 -8.67 2.36
C PHE A 47 -11.31 -7.60 3.28
N VAL A 48 -10.48 -6.66 3.69
CA VAL A 48 -10.86 -5.44 4.38
C VAL A 48 -10.27 -4.26 3.60
N PHE A 49 -11.12 -3.38 3.13
CA PHE A 49 -10.72 -2.17 2.40
C PHE A 49 -10.89 -0.99 3.35
N LEU A 50 -9.76 -0.47 3.86
CA LEU A 50 -9.78 0.66 4.81
C LEU A 50 -9.95 1.98 4.07
N GLU A 51 -10.77 2.84 4.66
CA GLU A 51 -11.01 4.19 4.17
C GLU A 51 -10.08 5.18 4.87
N ALA A 52 -9.44 6.06 4.08
CA ALA A 52 -8.57 7.11 4.59
C ALA A 52 -9.34 8.13 5.47
N PRO A 53 -8.71 8.66 6.54
CA PRO A 53 -9.41 9.49 7.52
C PRO A 53 -9.80 10.88 7.01
N GLU A 54 -9.03 11.44 6.06
CA GLU A 54 -9.21 12.84 5.65
C GLU A 54 -10.02 12.93 4.35
N PRO A 55 -11.08 13.77 4.30
CA PRO A 55 -11.76 14.05 3.04
C PRO A 55 -10.88 14.93 2.15
N MET A 56 -11.02 14.77 0.83
CA MET A 56 -10.45 15.72 -0.12
C MET A 56 -11.10 17.10 0.05
N PRO A 57 -10.35 18.19 -0.18
CA PRO A 57 -10.92 19.52 -0.24
C PRO A 57 -12.03 19.62 -1.29
N PRO A 58 -13.13 20.34 -1.02
CA PRO A 58 -14.14 20.60 -2.03
C PRO A 58 -13.55 21.22 -3.32
N PRO A 59 -14.04 20.85 -4.50
CA PRO A 59 -15.25 20.03 -4.77
C PRO A 59 -14.98 18.52 -4.94
N TYR A 60 -13.83 18.03 -4.58
CA TYR A 60 -13.44 16.63 -4.82
C TYR A 60 -14.09 15.67 -3.81
N PRO A 61 -14.76 14.59 -4.25
CA PRO A 61 -15.52 13.70 -3.38
C PRO A 61 -14.70 12.61 -2.68
N GLY A 62 -13.41 12.47 -3.02
CA GLY A 62 -12.56 11.39 -2.52
C GLY A 62 -11.95 11.66 -1.15
N ARG A 63 -11.04 10.79 -0.77
CA ARG A 63 -10.35 10.84 0.54
C ARG A 63 -8.83 10.70 0.36
N MET A 64 -8.07 11.00 1.41
CA MET A 64 -6.61 10.98 1.40
C MET A 64 -6.06 10.53 2.76
N TRP A 65 -4.90 9.90 2.73
CA TRP A 65 -4.15 9.54 3.94
C TRP A 65 -3.44 10.76 4.51
N TRP A 66 -2.89 11.59 3.64
CA TRP A 66 -2.38 12.95 3.93
C TRP A 66 -2.46 13.81 2.67
N MET A 67 -2.36 15.12 2.84
CA MET A 67 -2.32 16.04 1.70
C MET A 67 -0.99 15.91 0.96
N ILE A 68 -1.06 15.72 -0.35
CA ILE A 68 0.12 15.73 -1.25
C ILE A 68 0.32 17.15 -1.78
N ASP A 69 1.53 17.68 -1.61
CA ASP A 69 1.96 18.89 -2.32
C ASP A 69 2.29 18.53 -3.77
N VAL A 70 1.25 18.56 -4.61
CA VAL A 70 1.35 18.20 -6.04
C VAL A 70 2.36 19.10 -6.75
N GLY A 71 2.39 20.41 -6.44
CA GLY A 71 3.31 21.35 -7.07
C GLY A 71 4.78 21.03 -6.77
N ARG A 72 5.08 20.68 -5.52
CA ARG A 72 6.42 20.21 -5.13
C ARG A 72 6.82 18.92 -5.83
N PHE A 73 5.87 17.99 -5.93
CA PHE A 73 6.09 16.72 -6.60
C PHE A 73 6.35 16.91 -8.11
N GLU A 74 5.50 17.65 -8.82
CA GLU A 74 5.67 17.98 -10.23
C GLU A 74 6.98 18.72 -10.51
N ASN A 75 7.35 19.67 -9.64
CA ASN A 75 8.62 20.39 -9.77
C ASN A 75 9.82 19.44 -9.64
N ALA A 76 9.82 18.54 -8.66
CA ALA A 76 10.90 17.57 -8.47
C ALA A 76 11.01 16.63 -9.69
N MET A 77 9.89 16.25 -10.26
CA MET A 77 9.82 15.47 -11.49
C MET A 77 10.45 16.20 -12.68
N ARG A 78 10.03 17.45 -12.89
CA ARG A 78 10.51 18.29 -14.00
C ARG A 78 11.99 18.62 -13.90
N THR A 79 12.52 18.78 -12.70
CA THR A 79 13.92 19.16 -12.46
C THR A 79 14.86 17.97 -12.23
N GLY A 80 14.31 16.74 -12.14
CA GLY A 80 15.07 15.55 -11.77
C GLY A 80 15.53 15.50 -10.31
N ALA A 81 14.97 16.37 -9.44
CA ALA A 81 15.32 16.43 -8.01
C ALA A 81 14.65 15.31 -7.19
N LEU A 82 14.72 14.07 -7.69
CA LEU A 82 14.05 12.91 -7.10
C LEU A 82 14.59 12.57 -5.71
N ASP A 83 15.85 12.81 -5.44
CA ASP A 83 16.48 12.57 -4.12
C ASP A 83 15.79 13.38 -2.99
N ALA A 84 15.23 14.54 -3.31
CA ALA A 84 14.49 15.35 -2.35
C ALA A 84 13.14 14.70 -1.99
N LEU A 85 12.51 14.00 -2.94
CA LEU A 85 11.28 13.24 -2.72
C LEU A 85 11.57 11.99 -1.89
N GLU A 86 12.67 11.28 -2.19
CA GLU A 86 13.08 10.05 -1.49
C GLU A 86 13.34 10.29 0.01
N LYS A 87 13.86 11.47 0.35
CA LYS A 87 14.13 11.88 1.74
C LYS A 87 12.91 12.51 2.44
N ALA A 88 11.90 12.90 1.67
CA ALA A 88 10.75 13.60 2.23
C ALA A 88 9.92 12.68 3.13
N GLU A 89 9.63 13.14 4.32
CA GLU A 89 8.62 12.57 5.21
C GLU A 89 7.40 13.51 5.19
N PRO A 90 6.32 13.17 4.46
CA PRO A 90 5.15 14.03 4.40
C PRO A 90 4.54 14.26 5.77
N GLU A 91 4.11 15.48 6.01
CA GLU A 91 3.25 15.79 7.14
C GLU A 91 1.97 14.93 7.04
N GLY A 92 1.62 14.24 8.12
CA GLY A 92 0.50 13.31 8.16
C GLY A 92 0.85 11.84 7.93
N LEU A 93 1.98 11.48 7.30
CA LEU A 93 2.38 10.07 7.13
C LEU A 93 2.36 9.30 8.44
N SER A 94 3.04 9.80 9.46
CA SER A 94 3.10 9.17 10.79
C SER A 94 1.73 9.05 11.48
N ALA A 95 0.84 10.02 11.28
CA ALA A 95 -0.51 9.98 11.85
C ALA A 95 -1.35 8.90 11.15
N SER A 96 -1.29 8.83 9.81
CA SER A 96 -1.96 7.82 9.02
C SER A 96 -1.47 6.42 9.37
N SER A 97 -0.17 6.21 9.49
CA SER A 97 0.39 4.91 9.88
C SER A 97 -0.06 4.46 11.27
N ARG A 98 -0.11 5.35 12.25
CA ARG A 98 -0.66 5.02 13.59
C ARG A 98 -2.13 4.66 13.53
N ALA A 99 -2.94 5.40 12.76
CA ALA A 99 -4.36 5.11 12.58
C ALA A 99 -4.56 3.75 11.91
N VAL A 100 -3.81 3.46 10.84
CA VAL A 100 -3.85 2.16 10.15
C VAL A 100 -3.38 1.04 11.08
N ALA A 101 -2.29 1.22 11.82
CA ALA A 101 -1.82 0.20 12.77
C ALA A 101 -2.88 -0.13 13.84
N ALA A 102 -3.57 0.88 14.38
CA ALA A 102 -4.69 0.68 15.30
C ALA A 102 -5.86 -0.05 14.63
N ALA A 103 -6.19 0.32 13.38
CA ALA A 103 -7.23 -0.37 12.61
C ALA A 103 -6.87 -1.83 12.32
N LEU A 104 -5.61 -2.12 11.95
CA LEU A 104 -5.14 -3.49 11.70
C LEU A 104 -5.24 -4.38 12.95
N ARG A 105 -4.94 -3.85 14.14
CA ARG A 105 -5.16 -4.57 15.40
C ARG A 105 -6.64 -4.87 15.61
N ALA A 106 -7.53 -3.90 15.40
CA ALA A 106 -8.97 -4.10 15.52
C ALA A 106 -9.52 -5.07 14.46
N VAL A 107 -8.96 -5.06 13.24
CA VAL A 107 -9.28 -6.03 12.19
C VAL A 107 -8.86 -7.44 12.63
N ARG A 108 -7.65 -7.60 13.19
CA ARG A 108 -7.15 -8.89 13.71
C ARG A 108 -7.98 -9.41 14.88
N GLU A 109 -8.37 -8.55 15.81
CA GLU A 109 -9.25 -8.92 16.94
C GLU A 109 -10.61 -9.41 16.44
N ARG A 110 -11.20 -8.72 15.46
CA ARG A 110 -12.49 -9.07 14.89
C ARG A 110 -12.45 -10.33 14.03
N PHE A 111 -11.36 -10.54 13.32
CA PHE A 111 -11.13 -11.66 12.41
C PHE A 111 -9.82 -12.35 12.78
N PRO A 112 -9.83 -13.21 13.81
CA PRO A 112 -8.63 -13.94 14.27
C PRO A 112 -8.28 -15.06 13.26
N ALA A 113 -8.16 -14.68 12.00
CA ALA A 113 -7.81 -15.57 10.92
C ALA A 113 -6.30 -15.77 10.83
N GLY A 114 -5.88 -16.67 9.98
CA GLY A 114 -4.50 -17.03 9.75
C GLY A 114 -3.55 -15.89 9.42
N LYS A 115 -3.05 -15.85 8.20
CA LYS A 115 -2.03 -14.89 7.75
C LYS A 115 -2.65 -13.55 7.37
N MET A 116 -2.06 -12.44 7.86
CA MET A 116 -2.48 -11.10 7.47
C MET A 116 -1.55 -10.53 6.40
N VAL A 117 -2.12 -10.10 5.29
CA VAL A 117 -1.43 -9.35 4.23
C VAL A 117 -1.90 -7.91 4.28
N VAL A 118 -0.98 -6.97 4.26
CA VAL A 118 -1.27 -5.53 4.28
C VAL A 118 -0.75 -4.90 3.00
N GLY A 119 -1.53 -4.05 2.38
CA GLY A 119 -1.11 -3.41 1.15
C GLY A 119 -1.99 -2.26 0.72
N GLY A 120 -1.78 -1.82 -0.49
CA GLY A 120 -2.59 -0.76 -1.08
C GLY A 120 -2.12 -0.34 -2.46
N PHE A 121 -2.82 0.64 -2.98
CA PHE A 121 -2.54 1.26 -4.25
C PHE A 121 -2.06 2.70 -4.05
N SER A 122 -1.01 3.11 -4.78
CA SER A 122 -0.51 4.49 -4.78
C SER A 122 -0.23 4.99 -3.35
N GLN A 123 -0.86 6.04 -2.88
CA GLN A 123 -0.70 6.55 -1.50
C GLN A 123 -0.99 5.48 -0.43
N GLY A 124 -1.99 4.61 -0.65
CA GLY A 124 -2.29 3.51 0.26
C GLY A 124 -1.15 2.49 0.38
N SER A 125 -0.39 2.25 -0.68
CA SER A 125 0.79 1.39 -0.65
C SER A 125 1.93 2.01 0.17
N MET A 126 2.08 3.33 0.12
CA MET A 126 3.08 4.07 0.91
C MET A 126 2.77 3.98 2.41
N VAL A 127 1.48 4.11 2.79
CA VAL A 127 1.04 3.90 4.18
C VAL A 127 1.32 2.46 4.62
N ALA A 128 1.00 1.46 3.78
CA ALA A 128 1.26 0.06 4.09
C ALA A 128 2.74 -0.19 4.40
N LEU A 129 3.61 0.36 3.56
CA LEU A 129 5.06 0.26 3.74
C LEU A 129 5.52 0.96 5.02
N ASP A 130 4.98 2.17 5.32
CA ASP A 130 5.32 2.88 6.55
C ASP A 130 4.85 2.13 7.81
N VAL A 131 3.67 1.50 7.78
CA VAL A 131 3.20 0.63 8.88
C VAL A 131 4.14 -0.55 9.09
N ALA A 132 4.55 -1.23 8.02
CA ALA A 132 5.48 -2.36 8.10
C ALA A 132 6.85 -1.95 8.66
N ALA A 133 7.32 -0.74 8.31
CA ALA A 133 8.61 -0.22 8.76
C ALA A 133 8.57 0.37 10.18
N SER A 134 7.47 1.02 10.58
CA SER A 134 7.44 1.91 11.74
C SER A 134 6.57 1.43 12.90
N THR A 135 5.95 0.26 12.78
CA THR A 135 5.07 -0.30 13.81
C THR A 135 5.38 -1.77 14.10
N ASP A 136 4.81 -2.27 15.19
CA ASP A 136 4.92 -3.66 15.64
C ASP A 136 3.77 -4.55 15.14
N VAL A 137 2.98 -4.09 14.18
CA VAL A 137 1.89 -4.88 13.60
C VAL A 137 2.45 -6.12 12.91
N GLU A 138 1.99 -7.28 13.36
CA GLU A 138 2.32 -8.55 12.73
C GLU A 138 1.59 -8.71 11.41
N MET A 139 2.34 -8.94 10.34
CA MET A 139 1.83 -9.22 9.01
C MET A 139 2.72 -10.22 8.30
N GLU A 140 2.14 -11.06 7.46
CA GLU A 140 2.83 -12.10 6.71
C GLU A 140 3.52 -11.55 5.46
N ALA A 141 2.90 -10.60 4.79
CA ALA A 141 3.42 -10.03 3.55
C ALA A 141 2.92 -8.60 3.30
N LEU A 142 3.64 -7.89 2.42
CA LEU A 142 3.24 -6.60 1.86
C LEU A 142 2.74 -6.72 0.41
N VAL A 143 1.82 -5.82 0.04
CA VAL A 143 1.39 -5.62 -1.35
C VAL A 143 1.50 -4.14 -1.71
N LEU A 144 2.43 -3.81 -2.61
CA LEU A 144 2.74 -2.45 -3.03
C LEU A 144 2.36 -2.27 -4.51
N LEU A 145 1.16 -1.76 -4.77
CA LEU A 145 0.66 -1.49 -6.12
C LEU A 145 0.93 -0.03 -6.47
N SER A 146 1.74 0.21 -7.51
CA SER A 146 2.14 1.55 -7.98
C SER A 146 2.67 2.46 -6.86
N SER A 147 3.63 1.95 -6.08
CA SER A 147 4.27 2.68 -4.97
C SER A 147 5.48 3.50 -5.43
N THR A 148 5.99 4.39 -4.58
CA THR A 148 7.20 5.18 -4.85
C THR A 148 8.13 5.21 -3.65
N LEU A 149 9.40 5.50 -3.90
CA LEU A 149 10.41 5.68 -2.85
C LEU A 149 10.25 7.05 -2.18
N MET A 150 10.01 7.03 -0.87
CA MET A 150 9.99 8.20 0.01
C MET A 150 10.42 7.80 1.43
N ALA A 151 10.55 8.73 2.34
CA ALA A 151 10.88 8.48 3.75
C ALA A 151 12.02 7.45 3.95
N ARG A 152 13.04 7.49 3.08
CA ARG A 152 14.10 6.48 2.98
C ARG A 152 14.79 6.23 4.32
N SER A 153 15.14 7.29 5.05
CA SER A 153 15.79 7.19 6.37
C SER A 153 14.93 6.54 7.45
N ARG A 154 13.62 6.59 7.28
CA ARG A 154 12.65 6.04 8.21
C ARG A 154 12.35 4.56 7.92
N TRP A 155 12.22 4.18 6.64
CA TRP A 155 11.75 2.85 6.25
C TRP A 155 12.83 1.78 6.35
N PHE A 156 13.98 2.00 5.71
CA PHE A 156 14.91 0.90 5.46
C PHE A 156 15.71 0.42 6.67
N PRO A 157 16.15 1.27 7.62
CA PRO A 157 16.80 0.78 8.83
C PRO A 157 15.91 -0.13 9.68
N ALA A 158 14.58 0.07 9.59
CA ALA A 158 13.62 -0.74 10.32
C ALA A 158 13.28 -2.05 9.60
N LEU A 159 13.21 -2.03 8.26
CA LEU A 159 12.92 -3.22 7.45
C LEU A 159 14.05 -4.25 7.47
N GLN A 160 15.31 -3.85 7.70
CA GLN A 160 16.44 -4.76 7.89
C GLN A 160 16.24 -5.79 9.02
N LYS A 161 15.29 -5.55 9.92
CA LYS A 161 14.92 -6.49 10.98
C LYS A 161 13.93 -7.57 10.51
N ARG A 162 13.44 -7.48 9.28
CA ARG A 162 12.44 -8.38 8.69
C ARG A 162 13.05 -9.20 7.54
N GLU A 163 14.06 -10.00 7.83
CA GLU A 163 14.72 -10.85 6.83
C GLU A 163 13.72 -11.76 6.10
N ASN A 164 13.86 -11.85 4.78
CA ASN A 164 13.01 -12.65 3.88
C ASN A 164 11.51 -12.29 3.95
N PHE A 165 11.18 -11.08 4.39
CA PHE A 165 9.79 -10.63 4.48
C PHE A 165 9.16 -10.54 3.08
N PRO A 166 8.08 -11.28 2.78
CA PRO A 166 7.52 -11.32 1.44
C PRO A 166 6.87 -9.99 1.07
N CYS A 167 7.16 -9.50 -0.15
CA CYS A 167 6.57 -8.29 -0.69
C CYS A 167 6.23 -8.48 -2.16
N PHE A 168 4.97 -8.30 -2.54
CA PHE A 168 4.58 -8.13 -3.94
C PHE A 168 4.67 -6.65 -4.29
N GLN A 169 5.40 -6.31 -5.35
CA GLN A 169 5.50 -4.95 -5.85
C GLN A 169 5.19 -4.91 -7.36
N SER A 170 4.24 -4.05 -7.77
CA SER A 170 3.93 -3.85 -9.19
C SER A 170 3.97 -2.39 -9.59
N HIS A 171 4.31 -2.14 -10.88
CA HIS A 171 4.34 -0.77 -11.42
C HIS A 171 4.24 -0.74 -12.95
N GLY A 172 3.52 0.28 -13.48
CA GLY A 172 3.44 0.54 -14.90
C GLY A 172 4.69 1.23 -15.44
N THR A 173 5.23 0.75 -16.57
CA THR A 173 6.45 1.32 -17.18
C THR A 173 6.26 2.72 -17.73
N GLU A 174 5.00 3.11 -17.98
CA GLU A 174 4.60 4.41 -18.56
C GLU A 174 3.80 5.23 -17.54
N ASP A 175 3.99 5.00 -16.24
CA ASP A 175 3.26 5.69 -15.16
C ASP A 175 3.57 7.21 -15.20
N PRO A 176 2.57 8.06 -15.52
CA PRO A 176 2.76 9.50 -15.58
C PRO A 176 2.65 10.20 -14.22
N VAL A 177 2.20 9.47 -13.19
CA VAL A 177 1.97 10.00 -11.84
C VAL A 177 3.16 9.74 -10.95
N LEU A 178 3.60 8.48 -10.88
CA LEU A 178 4.76 8.04 -10.10
C LEU A 178 5.78 7.37 -11.03
N PRO A 179 6.97 7.97 -11.25
CA PRO A 179 7.90 7.47 -12.25
C PRO A 179 8.35 6.04 -12.01
N PHE A 180 8.39 5.27 -13.08
CA PHE A 180 8.87 3.89 -13.05
C PHE A 180 10.25 3.74 -12.41
N VAL A 181 11.17 4.68 -12.67
CA VAL A 181 12.51 4.67 -12.06
C VAL A 181 12.47 4.74 -10.54
N GLN A 182 11.50 5.43 -9.95
CA GLN A 182 11.33 5.49 -8.50
C GLN A 182 10.82 4.16 -7.92
N ALA A 183 9.97 3.45 -8.65
CA ALA A 183 9.54 2.11 -8.26
C ALA A 183 10.70 1.10 -8.33
N GLN A 184 11.59 1.23 -9.33
CA GLN A 184 12.80 0.41 -9.43
C GLN A 184 13.77 0.69 -8.27
N ARG A 185 13.95 1.97 -7.89
CA ARG A 185 14.76 2.35 -6.73
C ARG A 185 14.16 1.83 -5.42
N LEU A 186 12.84 1.94 -5.26
CA LEU A 186 12.14 1.35 -4.11
C LEU A 186 12.40 -0.15 -4.01
N ARG A 187 12.27 -0.88 -5.13
CA ARG A 187 12.59 -2.30 -5.18
C ARG A 187 14.01 -2.59 -4.71
N ALA A 188 14.99 -1.89 -5.27
CA ALA A 188 16.40 -2.10 -4.93
C ALA A 188 16.68 -1.86 -3.43
N GLU A 189 16.08 -0.83 -2.82
CA GLU A 189 16.17 -0.56 -1.38
C GLU A 189 15.50 -1.66 -0.53
N LEU A 190 14.32 -2.15 -0.95
CA LEU A 190 13.62 -3.25 -0.27
C LEU A 190 14.48 -4.53 -0.29
N GLU A 191 15.00 -4.91 -1.47
CA GLU A 191 15.89 -6.08 -1.64
C GLU A 191 17.20 -5.91 -0.81
N SER A 192 17.79 -4.71 -0.80
CA SER A 192 18.96 -4.39 0.01
C SER A 192 18.70 -4.46 1.51
N ALA A 193 17.46 -4.21 1.94
CA ALA A 193 17.02 -4.36 3.33
C ALA A 193 16.68 -5.81 3.71
N GLY A 194 16.81 -6.78 2.80
CA GLY A 194 16.51 -8.18 3.03
C GLY A 194 15.05 -8.59 2.79
N VAL A 195 14.24 -7.71 2.19
CA VAL A 195 12.86 -8.01 1.80
C VAL A 195 12.85 -8.88 0.55
N SER A 196 12.04 -9.96 0.53
CA SER A 196 11.87 -10.83 -0.64
C SER A 196 10.83 -10.24 -1.58
N VAL A 197 11.27 -9.55 -2.65
CA VAL A 197 10.39 -8.82 -3.56
C VAL A 197 10.00 -9.69 -4.76
N ASP A 198 8.70 -9.99 -4.89
CA ASP A 198 8.10 -10.51 -6.12
C ASP A 198 7.70 -9.31 -7.00
N TRP A 199 8.57 -9.00 -7.97
CA TRP A 199 8.44 -7.82 -8.83
C TRP A 199 7.65 -8.10 -10.10
N HIS A 200 6.62 -7.28 -10.35
CA HIS A 200 5.82 -7.32 -11.56
C HIS A 200 5.75 -5.92 -12.21
N SER A 201 6.36 -5.75 -13.38
CA SER A 201 6.16 -4.56 -14.21
C SER A 201 5.26 -4.87 -15.40
N PHE A 202 4.48 -3.89 -15.82
CA PHE A 202 3.57 -4.01 -16.95
C PHE A 202 3.66 -2.77 -17.86
N THR A 203 3.33 -2.95 -19.13
CA THR A 203 3.22 -1.83 -20.06
C THR A 203 1.91 -1.09 -19.79
N GLY A 204 1.99 0.15 -19.28
CA GLY A 204 0.83 0.96 -18.95
C GLY A 204 1.13 2.04 -17.93
N GLY A 205 0.10 2.80 -17.59
CA GLY A 205 0.16 3.94 -16.68
C GLY A 205 -0.06 3.59 -15.21
N HIS A 206 -0.61 4.56 -14.44
CA HIS A 206 -0.88 4.43 -13.01
C HIS A 206 -2.16 3.61 -12.76
N GLY A 207 -2.04 2.29 -12.60
CA GLY A 207 -3.19 1.40 -12.50
C GLY A 207 -2.87 -0.02 -12.07
N ILE A 208 -3.88 -0.88 -12.12
CA ILE A 208 -3.82 -2.31 -11.75
C ILE A 208 -4.45 -3.12 -12.89
N PRO A 209 -3.72 -3.46 -13.96
CA PRO A 209 -4.25 -4.20 -15.08
C PRO A 209 -4.46 -5.70 -14.75
N PRO A 210 -5.20 -6.45 -15.59
CA PRO A 210 -5.51 -7.86 -15.34
C PRO A 210 -4.29 -8.76 -15.12
N GLU A 211 -3.19 -8.52 -15.83
CA GLU A 211 -1.93 -9.25 -15.66
C GLU A 211 -1.31 -9.05 -14.28
N THR A 212 -1.43 -7.85 -13.71
CA THR A 212 -1.02 -7.57 -12.32
C THR A 212 -1.87 -8.35 -11.33
N LEU A 213 -3.19 -8.44 -11.56
CA LEU A 213 -4.08 -9.20 -10.71
C LEU A 213 -3.75 -10.70 -10.73
N ALA A 214 -3.46 -11.26 -11.90
CA ALA A 214 -3.03 -12.66 -12.03
C ALA A 214 -1.72 -12.94 -11.28
N SER A 215 -0.74 -12.04 -11.38
CA SER A 215 0.53 -12.14 -10.67
C SER A 215 0.34 -12.01 -9.15
N LEU A 216 -0.49 -11.06 -8.70
CA LEU A 216 -0.83 -10.88 -7.28
C LEU A 216 -1.58 -12.10 -6.72
N GLN A 217 -2.55 -12.66 -7.47
CA GLN A 217 -3.24 -13.88 -7.07
C GLN A 217 -2.25 -15.03 -6.86
N ASN A 218 -1.32 -15.23 -7.79
CA ASN A 218 -0.27 -16.25 -7.68
C ASN A 218 0.62 -16.02 -6.45
N PHE A 219 0.99 -14.78 -6.15
CA PHE A 219 1.76 -14.44 -4.94
C PHE A 219 0.97 -14.79 -3.67
N LEU A 220 -0.27 -14.34 -3.57
CA LEU A 220 -1.13 -14.56 -2.39
C LEU A 220 -1.44 -16.05 -2.16
N SER A 221 -1.56 -16.82 -3.23
CA SER A 221 -1.84 -18.28 -3.15
C SER A 221 -0.66 -19.11 -2.63
N ARG A 222 0.54 -18.53 -2.58
CA ARG A 222 1.75 -19.20 -2.05
C ARG A 222 2.00 -18.91 -0.58
N LEU A 223 1.29 -17.94 0.01
CA LEU A 223 1.36 -17.62 1.43
C LEU A 223 0.62 -18.65 2.28
#